data_c520a17680e562e79a5b58e92b8bc2bb
#
_entry.id   c520a17680e562e79a5b58e92b8bc2bb
#
_cell.length_a   1.000
_cell.length_b   1.000
_cell.length_c   1.000
_cell.angle_alpha   90.00
_cell.angle_beta   90.00
_cell.angle_gamma   90.00
#
_symmetry.space_group_name_H-M   'P 1'
#
loop_
_entity.id
_entity.type
_entity.pdbx_description
1 polymer ?
#
loop_
_entity_poly.entity_id
_entity_poly.type
_entity_poly.pdbx_seq_one_letter_code
_entity_poly.pdbx_strand_id
1 'polypeptide(L)'
;QFINKNLADMDFFVNFTLDEEFNETIKSRHRDEFNYHSFSEGEKLRIDLAILFTWREIAKLKNSTNTNLLILDEIFDSSLDASGTDEFMRILSNKLAKENVFVISHKGDTLLDKFPSVLKFEKYKNFTRMA
;
A
#
# COMPACT_ATOMS: atom_id res chain seq x y z
N GLN A 1 11.55 -9.08 10.95
CA GLN A 1 10.50 -9.01 11.98
C GLN A 1 9.41 -7.98 11.65
N PHE A 2 9.75 -6.74 11.29
CA PHE A 2 8.76 -5.68 10.99
C PHE A 2 7.82 -6.02 9.83
N ILE A 3 8.33 -6.59 8.72
CA ILE A 3 7.51 -6.97 7.57
C ILE A 3 6.41 -7.95 7.99
N ASN A 4 6.78 -9.02 8.71
CA ASN A 4 5.82 -10.03 9.16
C ASN A 4 4.79 -9.49 10.14
N LYS A 5 5.16 -8.53 10.98
CA LYS A 5 4.21 -7.80 11.82
C LYS A 5 3.21 -7.01 10.98
N ASN A 6 3.68 -6.24 10.01
CA ASN A 6 2.82 -5.48 9.12
C ASN A 6 1.89 -6.38 8.31
N LEU A 7 2.37 -7.54 7.85
CA LEU A 7 1.55 -8.55 7.17
C LEU A 7 0.47 -9.12 8.09
N ALA A 8 0.80 -9.48 9.32
CA ALA A 8 -0.15 -9.97 10.30
C ALA A 8 -1.23 -8.94 10.65
N ASP A 9 -0.87 -7.66 10.75
CA ASP A 9 -1.81 -6.55 10.98
C ASP A 9 -2.80 -6.35 9.81
N MET A 10 -2.48 -6.91 8.64
CA MET A 10 -3.34 -6.93 7.45
C MET A 10 -4.04 -8.28 7.24
N ASP A 11 -4.12 -9.11 8.28
CA ASP A 11 -4.69 -10.46 8.23
C ASP A 11 -4.02 -11.39 7.19
N PHE A 12 -2.73 -11.17 6.92
CA PHE A 12 -1.96 -11.95 5.97
C PHE A 12 -0.81 -12.68 6.68
N PHE A 13 -1.04 -13.95 7.00
CA PHE A 13 -0.16 -14.75 7.86
C PHE A 13 0.80 -15.61 7.04
N VAL A 14 1.85 -15.00 6.56
CA VAL A 14 2.99 -15.66 5.90
C VAL A 14 4.28 -15.31 6.63
N ASN A 15 5.31 -16.10 6.45
CA ASN A 15 6.65 -15.78 6.89
C ASN A 15 7.46 -15.28 5.70
N PHE A 16 7.62 -13.96 5.65
CA PHE A 16 8.41 -13.27 4.65
C PHE A 16 9.82 -13.01 5.19
N THR A 17 10.82 -13.41 4.45
CA THR A 17 12.21 -13.07 4.73
C THR A 17 12.85 -12.42 3.52
N LEU A 18 13.72 -11.45 3.78
CA LEU A 18 14.51 -10.74 2.79
C LEU A 18 15.98 -10.88 3.22
N ASP A 19 16.82 -11.37 2.35
CA ASP A 19 18.25 -11.48 2.60
C ASP A 19 19.02 -10.18 2.30
N GLU A 20 20.32 -10.18 2.45
CA GLU A 20 21.18 -9.01 2.23
C GLU A 20 21.31 -8.65 0.76
N GLU A 21 21.05 -9.59 -0.14
CA GLU A 21 21.01 -9.40 -1.59
C GLU A 21 19.60 -9.03 -2.11
N PHE A 22 18.64 -8.80 -1.20
CA PHE A 22 17.22 -8.52 -1.50
C PHE A 22 16.48 -9.68 -2.17
N ASN A 23 16.95 -10.93 -2.00
CA ASN A 23 16.17 -12.08 -2.41
C ASN A 23 15.07 -12.33 -1.38
N GLU A 24 13.88 -12.55 -1.88
CA GLU A 24 12.69 -12.81 -1.06
C GLU A 24 12.44 -14.32 -0.90
N THR A 25 12.05 -14.74 0.29
CA THR A 25 11.52 -16.06 0.55
C THR A 25 10.23 -15.94 1.33
N ILE A 26 9.15 -16.54 0.83
CA ILE A 26 7.84 -16.49 1.45
C ILE A 26 7.39 -17.91 1.77
N LYS A 27 7.08 -18.16 3.05
CA LYS A 27 6.58 -19.46 3.54
C LYS A 27 5.22 -19.30 4.19
N SER A 28 4.28 -20.12 3.82
CA SER A 28 2.97 -20.21 4.48
C SER A 28 2.99 -21.34 5.52
N ARG A 29 2.04 -21.31 6.47
CA ARG A 29 1.89 -22.35 7.51
C ARG A 29 1.66 -23.77 6.96
N HIS A 30 1.18 -23.89 5.74
CA HIS A 30 0.70 -25.15 5.17
C HIS A 30 1.32 -25.55 3.84
N ARG A 31 2.25 -24.74 3.34
CA ARG A 31 2.92 -24.99 2.05
C ARG A 31 4.37 -24.61 2.13
N ASP A 32 5.18 -25.32 1.36
CA ASP A 32 6.57 -24.98 1.10
C ASP A 32 6.73 -23.63 0.40
N GLU A 33 7.89 -23.22 0.08
CA GLU A 33 8.26 -21.91 -0.43
C GLU A 33 7.38 -21.42 -1.60
N PHE A 34 6.92 -20.17 -1.50
CA PHE A 34 6.20 -19.48 -2.56
C PHE A 34 7.08 -18.42 -3.21
N ASN A 35 6.84 -18.22 -4.50
CA ASN A 35 7.36 -17.06 -5.20
C ASN A 35 6.30 -15.93 -5.15
N TYR A 36 6.73 -14.67 -5.05
CA TYR A 36 5.86 -13.49 -5.08
C TYR A 36 4.86 -13.51 -6.24
N HIS A 37 5.29 -14.00 -7.42
CA HIS A 37 4.42 -14.10 -8.60
C HIS A 37 3.24 -15.08 -8.46
N SER A 38 3.30 -15.98 -7.48
CA SER A 38 2.24 -16.97 -7.24
C SER A 38 1.04 -16.42 -6.45
N PHE A 39 1.15 -15.20 -5.95
CA PHE A 39 0.10 -14.54 -5.17
C PHE A 39 -0.90 -13.80 -6.06
N SER A 40 -2.14 -13.71 -5.58
CA SER A 40 -3.17 -12.84 -6.17
C SER A 40 -2.76 -11.36 -6.07
N GLU A 41 -3.33 -10.50 -6.89
CA GLU A 41 -3.02 -9.05 -6.86
C GLU A 41 -3.29 -8.42 -5.48
N GLY A 42 -4.37 -8.84 -4.79
CA GLY A 42 -4.65 -8.37 -3.44
C GLY A 42 -3.63 -8.82 -2.39
N GLU A 43 -3.08 -10.04 -2.53
CA GLU A 43 -2.01 -10.55 -1.66
C GLU A 43 -0.67 -9.85 -1.94
N LYS A 44 -0.34 -9.65 -3.22
CA LYS A 44 0.84 -8.86 -3.63
C LYS A 44 0.79 -7.46 -3.06
N LEU A 45 -0.37 -6.80 -3.15
CA LEU A 45 -0.54 -5.46 -2.59
C LEU A 45 -0.29 -5.42 -1.08
N ARG A 46 -0.73 -6.44 -0.31
CA ARG A 46 -0.44 -6.53 1.12
C ARG A 46 1.06 -6.66 1.40
N ILE A 47 1.76 -7.46 0.59
CA ILE A 47 3.21 -7.63 0.68
C ILE A 47 3.91 -6.28 0.40
N ASP A 48 3.53 -5.59 -0.67
CA ASP A 48 4.12 -4.30 -1.06
C ASP A 48 3.89 -3.22 0.00
N LEU A 49 2.68 -3.16 0.56
CA LEU A 49 2.35 -2.26 1.67
C LEU A 49 3.12 -2.59 2.95
N ALA A 50 3.29 -3.89 3.26
CA ALA A 50 4.06 -4.30 4.43
C ALA A 50 5.53 -3.89 4.31
N ILE A 51 6.11 -4.00 3.12
CA ILE A 51 7.46 -3.55 2.82
C ILE A 51 7.52 -2.01 2.95
N LEU A 52 6.60 -1.29 2.34
CA LEU A 52 6.53 0.18 2.40
C LEU A 52 6.44 0.69 3.85
N PHE A 53 5.54 0.13 4.65
CA PHE A 53 5.37 0.52 6.05
C PHE A 53 6.60 0.17 6.89
N THR A 54 7.22 -0.98 6.62
CA THR A 54 8.45 -1.39 7.29
C THR A 54 9.61 -0.42 6.99
N TRP A 55 9.79 -0.04 5.75
CA TRP A 55 10.82 0.92 5.37
C TRP A 55 10.58 2.29 6.00
N ARG A 56 9.32 2.71 6.07
CA ARG A 56 8.93 3.94 6.73
C ARG A 56 9.22 3.89 8.23
N GLU A 57 8.91 2.78 8.91
CA GLU A 57 9.23 2.58 10.33
C GLU A 57 10.76 2.62 10.57
N ILE A 58 11.54 1.94 9.73
CA ILE A 58 13.00 1.96 9.82
C ILE A 58 13.56 3.37 9.58
N ALA A 59 13.02 4.08 8.58
CA ALA A 59 13.44 5.46 8.32
C ALA A 59 13.16 6.40 9.50
N LYS A 60 12.01 6.25 10.15
CA LYS A 60 11.68 6.99 11.38
C LYS A 60 12.64 6.69 12.53
N LEU A 61 13.10 5.45 12.65
CA LEU A 61 14.06 5.06 13.69
C LEU A 61 15.48 5.57 13.43
N LYS A 62 15.88 5.65 12.16
CA LYS A 62 17.24 6.05 11.77
C LYS A 62 17.42 7.55 11.60
N ASN A 63 16.36 8.26 11.24
CA ASN A 63 16.40 9.68 10.92
C ASN A 63 15.67 10.48 12.01
N SER A 64 16.28 11.58 12.47
CA SER A 64 15.64 12.52 13.38
C SER A 64 14.45 13.26 12.74
N THR A 65 14.33 13.25 11.43
CA THR A 65 13.23 13.87 10.68
C THR A 65 12.09 12.88 10.51
N ASN A 66 10.98 13.13 11.18
CA ASN A 66 9.76 12.35 11.07
C ASN A 66 8.72 13.13 10.28
N THR A 67 8.44 12.72 9.04
CA THR A 67 7.34 13.29 8.26
C THR A 67 6.08 12.44 8.43
N ASN A 68 4.95 13.09 8.64
CA ASN A 68 3.63 12.46 8.69
C ASN A 68 2.91 12.47 7.33
N LEU A 69 3.65 12.71 6.24
CA LEU A 69 3.14 12.72 4.87
C LEU A 69 3.44 11.39 4.18
N LEU A 70 2.42 10.84 3.50
CA LEU A 70 2.53 9.72 2.59
C LEU A 70 1.79 10.03 1.29
N ILE A 71 2.46 9.86 0.17
CA ILE A 71 1.89 10.02 -1.16
C ILE A 71 1.90 8.64 -1.83
N LEU A 72 0.73 8.18 -2.25
CA LEU A 72 0.51 6.91 -2.93
C LEU A 72 0.06 7.22 -4.37
N ASP A 73 0.95 6.99 -5.31
CA ASP A 73 0.72 7.32 -6.72
C ASP A 73 0.34 6.08 -7.50
N GLU A 74 -0.81 6.12 -8.18
CA GLU A 74 -1.37 5.07 -9.05
C GLU A 74 -1.54 3.67 -8.43
N ILE A 75 -1.47 3.53 -7.11
CA ILE A 75 -1.58 2.22 -6.43
C ILE A 75 -2.94 1.56 -6.70
N PHE A 76 -4.01 2.35 -6.82
CA PHE A 76 -5.35 1.84 -7.14
C PHE A 76 -5.57 1.55 -8.62
N ASP A 77 -4.65 1.95 -9.49
CA ASP A 77 -4.78 1.76 -10.93
C ASP A 77 -4.40 0.34 -11.36
N SER A 78 -3.79 -0.44 -10.46
CA SER A 78 -3.66 -1.89 -10.59
C SER A 78 -5.03 -2.58 -10.60
N SER A 79 -5.05 -3.84 -10.98
CA SER A 79 -6.25 -4.67 -11.21
C SER A 79 -7.05 -5.05 -9.95
N LEU A 80 -7.09 -4.17 -8.94
CA LEU A 80 -7.94 -4.38 -7.77
C LEU A 80 -9.41 -4.27 -8.17
N ASP A 81 -10.19 -5.26 -7.78
CA ASP A 81 -11.65 -5.21 -7.82
C ASP A 81 -12.21 -4.32 -6.69
N ALA A 82 -13.52 -4.16 -6.65
CA ALA A 82 -14.18 -3.34 -5.64
C ALA A 82 -13.87 -3.82 -4.21
N SER A 83 -13.85 -5.15 -3.98
CA SER A 83 -13.54 -5.75 -2.68
C SER A 83 -12.10 -5.48 -2.25
N GLY A 84 -11.15 -5.64 -3.18
CA GLY A 84 -9.74 -5.34 -2.92
C GLY A 84 -9.51 -3.86 -2.63
N THR A 85 -10.23 -2.97 -3.30
CA THR A 85 -10.20 -1.53 -3.04
C THR A 85 -10.72 -1.19 -1.64
N ASP A 86 -11.83 -1.77 -1.21
CA ASP A 86 -12.40 -1.55 0.12
C ASP A 86 -11.47 -2.05 1.22
N GLU A 87 -10.87 -3.20 1.02
CA GLU A 87 -9.90 -3.74 1.98
C GLU A 87 -8.65 -2.87 2.08
N PHE A 88 -8.14 -2.39 0.96
CA PHE A 88 -7.02 -1.45 0.95
C PHE A 88 -7.35 -0.16 1.70
N MET A 89 -8.54 0.42 1.49
CA MET A 89 -8.99 1.60 2.22
C MET A 89 -9.07 1.32 3.73
N ARG A 90 -9.53 0.13 4.14
CA ARG A 90 -9.54 -0.30 5.54
C ARG A 90 -8.13 -0.35 6.14
N ILE A 91 -7.16 -0.90 5.39
CA ILE A 91 -5.76 -0.97 5.80
C ILE A 91 -5.18 0.44 5.98
N LEU A 92 -5.38 1.33 5.01
CA LEU A 92 -4.91 2.71 5.09
C LEU A 92 -5.49 3.44 6.30
N SER A 93 -6.81 3.35 6.51
CA SER A 93 -7.49 4.00 7.61
C SER A 93 -6.98 3.53 8.97
N ASN A 94 -6.73 2.23 9.12
CA ASN A 94 -6.25 1.66 10.37
C ASN A 94 -4.78 1.98 10.65
N LYS A 95 -3.92 1.84 9.63
CA LYS A 95 -2.47 2.02 9.78
C LYS A 95 -2.04 3.48 9.80
N LEU A 96 -2.75 4.35 9.09
CA LEU A 96 -2.34 5.72 8.80
C LEU A 96 -3.30 6.77 9.37
N ALA A 97 -4.09 6.43 10.38
CA ALA A 97 -5.08 7.32 11.00
C ALA A 97 -4.50 8.66 11.52
N LYS A 98 -3.19 8.71 11.77
CA LYS A 98 -2.47 9.91 12.27
C LYS A 98 -1.57 10.54 11.20
N GLU A 99 -1.65 10.08 9.97
CA GLU A 99 -0.80 10.51 8.87
C GLU A 99 -1.62 11.32 7.85
N ASN A 100 -0.96 12.24 7.16
CA ASN A 100 -1.54 12.90 5.99
C ASN A 100 -1.27 12.02 4.76
N VAL A 101 -2.31 11.42 4.22
CA VAL A 101 -2.21 10.50 3.09
C VAL A 101 -2.84 11.15 1.86
N PHE A 102 -2.07 11.24 0.79
CA PHE A 102 -2.53 11.64 -0.53
C PHE A 102 -2.50 10.43 -1.45
N VAL A 103 -3.62 10.18 -2.11
CA VAL A 103 -3.74 9.12 -3.11
C VAL A 103 -3.98 9.78 -4.46
N ILE A 104 -3.13 9.46 -5.43
CA ILE A 104 -3.25 9.91 -6.81
C ILE A 104 -3.75 8.71 -7.63
N SER A 105 -4.82 8.91 -8.40
CA SER A 105 -5.41 7.84 -9.21
C SER A 105 -6.16 8.41 -10.42
N HIS A 106 -6.14 7.64 -11.50
CA HIS A 106 -6.98 7.88 -12.68
C HIS A 106 -8.38 7.27 -12.58
N LYS A 107 -8.64 6.43 -11.56
CA LYS A 107 -9.94 5.79 -11.29
C LYS A 107 -10.87 6.67 -10.46
N GLY A 108 -10.97 7.95 -10.79
CA GLY A 108 -11.74 8.93 -10.03
C GLY A 108 -13.17 8.48 -9.71
N ASP A 109 -13.89 7.98 -10.70
CA ASP A 109 -15.31 7.63 -10.54
C ASP A 109 -15.59 6.52 -9.52
N THR A 110 -14.63 5.63 -9.28
CA THR A 110 -14.77 4.52 -8.31
C THR A 110 -14.24 4.86 -6.92
N LEU A 111 -13.49 5.95 -6.78
CA LEU A 111 -12.81 6.32 -5.54
C LEU A 111 -13.38 7.56 -4.87
N LEU A 112 -14.21 8.36 -5.56
CA LEU A 112 -14.74 9.65 -5.08
C LEU A 112 -15.40 9.54 -3.71
N ASP A 113 -16.23 8.51 -3.51
CA ASP A 113 -16.99 8.32 -2.26
C ASP A 113 -16.16 7.70 -1.12
N LYS A 114 -14.93 7.30 -1.39
CA LYS A 114 -14.09 6.59 -0.42
C LYS A 114 -13.14 7.51 0.36
N PHE A 115 -13.01 8.75 -0.06
CA PHE A 115 -12.14 9.73 0.56
C PHE A 115 -12.92 10.91 1.12
N PRO A 116 -12.55 11.43 2.30
CA PRO A 116 -13.23 12.57 2.92
C PRO A 116 -12.98 13.89 2.15
N SER A 117 -11.93 13.95 1.35
CA SER A 117 -11.57 15.12 0.56
C SER A 117 -11.02 14.68 -0.78
N VAL A 118 -11.50 15.29 -1.85
CA VAL A 118 -11.07 14.97 -3.23
C VAL A 118 -10.72 16.25 -3.97
N LEU A 119 -9.56 16.23 -4.62
CA LEU A 119 -9.15 17.28 -5.57
C LEU A 119 -9.20 16.67 -6.96
N LYS A 120 -10.04 17.23 -7.82
CA LYS A 120 -10.15 16.79 -9.21
C LYS A 120 -9.36 17.72 -10.12
N PHE A 121 -8.51 17.13 -10.95
CA PHE A 121 -7.76 17.85 -11.98
C PHE A 121 -8.26 17.42 -13.35
N GLU A 122 -8.47 18.37 -14.23
CA GLU A 122 -8.88 18.11 -15.62
C GLU A 122 -8.00 18.86 -16.61
N LYS A 123 -7.87 18.28 -17.80
CA LYS A 123 -7.22 18.97 -18.90
C LYS A 123 -8.23 19.88 -19.61
N TYR A 124 -7.94 21.18 -19.60
CA TYR A 124 -8.71 22.17 -20.36
C TYR A 124 -7.82 22.78 -21.43
N LYS A 125 -8.14 22.52 -22.69
CA LYS A 125 -7.27 22.83 -23.84
C LYS A 125 -5.88 22.19 -23.64
N ASN A 126 -4.82 23.01 -23.50
CA ASN A 126 -3.43 22.54 -23.28
C ASN A 126 -2.96 22.69 -21.85
N PHE A 127 -3.83 23.05 -20.90
CA PHE A 127 -3.48 23.31 -19.52
C PHE A 127 -4.23 22.38 -18.57
N THR A 128 -3.61 22.05 -17.45
CA THR A 128 -4.27 21.37 -16.34
C THR A 128 -4.87 22.41 -15.40
N ARG A 129 -6.12 22.19 -14.98
CA ARG A 129 -6.78 23.02 -13.98
C ARG A 129 -7.46 22.14 -12.94
N MET A 130 -7.67 22.69 -11.76
CA MET A 130 -8.54 22.10 -10.74
C MET A 130 -10.00 22.34 -11.15
N ALA A 131 -10.79 21.27 -11.14
CA ALA A 131 -12.20 21.29 -11.47
C ALA A 131 -13.06 21.62 -10.26
#